data_d2d24ea704b812ae20c9bdda4d1cca54
#
_entry.id   d2d24ea704b812ae20c9bdda4d1cca54
#
_cell.length_a   1.000
_cell.length_b   1.000
_cell.length_c   1.000
_cell.angle_alpha   90.00
_cell.angle_beta   90.00
_cell.angle_gamma   90.00
#
_symmetry.space_group_name_H-M   'P 1'
#
loop_
_entity.id
_entity.type
_entity.pdbx_description
1 polymer ?
#
loop_
_entity_poly.entity_id
_entity_poly.type
_entity_poly.pdbx_seq_one_letter_code
_entity_poly.pdbx_strand_id
1 'polypeptide(L)'
;MVAREMFVAGECFVRLRPRRAEDGLLVPLQMQLLQSEMLPFDKTGLTVDGNVVRCGIEFDLIGRRVAYHFRRSHPGDSTDQRVAVPETVRVPAEDVLHIYRPIDAGQIRGLPHVAPAMVRLFLLDQYDDAELDRKKTAAMFAGFITKTAPEDPMMGEGVADLDGAAMASLEPGTMQVLLPGEDVKFSSPADVGGGYEAFQYRTLLAVSASLGLPYHLVTGDVRQANYSSLRAELVEFRRRVQQLQHGVIAHQLCRPVWRRWLEIAQLAGRLDLSDPAAARMVQWIPPRWDWVDPLKDIQAQVLAMEAGITSRRKVVEATGYDVEEVDRENAADAART
;
A
#
# COMPACT_ATOMS: atom_id res chain seq x y z
N MET A 1 -9.72 3.91 5.49
CA MET A 1 -8.63 4.61 6.17
C MET A 1 -7.70 3.63 6.89
N VAL A 2 -8.14 2.88 7.90
CA VAL A 2 -7.30 1.94 8.68
C VAL A 2 -6.46 1.01 7.80
N ALA A 3 -7.06 0.33 6.82
CA ALA A 3 -6.32 -0.55 5.92
C ALA A 3 -5.24 0.19 5.13
N ARG A 4 -5.53 1.41 4.64
CA ARG A 4 -4.55 2.23 3.93
C ARG A 4 -3.34 2.55 4.81
N GLU A 5 -3.57 3.02 6.03
CA GLU A 5 -2.49 3.32 6.98
C GLU A 5 -1.66 2.07 7.30
N MET A 6 -2.31 0.94 7.52
CA MET A 6 -1.64 -0.33 7.76
C MET A 6 -0.71 -0.73 6.59
N PHE A 7 -1.13 -0.50 5.34
CA PHE A 7 -0.29 -0.82 4.18
C PHE A 7 0.83 0.19 3.95
N VAL A 8 0.54 1.48 4.13
CA VAL A 8 1.48 2.58 3.83
C VAL A 8 2.47 2.78 4.97
N ALA A 9 1.97 2.94 6.20
CA ALA A 9 2.80 3.20 7.38
C ALA A 9 3.15 1.93 8.19
N GLY A 10 2.56 0.78 7.84
CA GLY A 10 2.77 -0.51 8.51
C GLY A 10 1.83 -0.77 9.67
N GLU A 11 1.26 0.26 10.26
CA GLU A 11 0.37 0.19 11.41
C GLU A 11 -0.61 1.35 11.44
N CYS A 12 -1.70 1.16 12.19
CA CYS A 12 -2.68 2.20 12.47
C CYS A 12 -3.17 2.06 13.91
N PHE A 13 -3.39 3.17 14.58
CA PHE A 13 -3.97 3.15 15.91
C PHE A 13 -5.39 3.69 15.88
N VAL A 14 -6.29 3.01 16.61
CA VAL A 14 -7.65 3.50 16.83
C VAL A 14 -7.87 3.67 18.31
N ARG A 15 -7.99 4.93 18.74
CA ARG A 15 -8.32 5.26 20.12
C ARG A 15 -9.83 5.22 20.29
N LEU A 16 -10.30 4.43 21.24
CA LEU A 16 -11.69 4.34 21.68
C LEU A 16 -11.90 5.38 22.77
N ARG A 17 -12.74 6.39 22.50
CA ARG A 17 -12.97 7.51 23.41
C ARG A 17 -14.42 7.45 23.93
N PRO A 18 -14.64 7.00 25.18
CA PRO A 18 -15.93 7.23 25.84
C PRO A 18 -16.23 8.72 25.85
N ARG A 19 -17.46 9.07 25.49
CA ARG A 19 -17.94 10.45 25.41
C ARG A 19 -18.97 10.70 26.51
N ARG A 20 -19.25 11.98 26.77
CA ARG A 20 -20.27 12.36 27.72
C ARG A 20 -21.67 12.27 27.10
N ALA A 21 -22.68 12.06 27.90
CA ALA A 21 -24.08 12.03 27.44
C ALA A 21 -24.48 13.34 26.75
N GLU A 22 -23.90 14.46 27.18
CA GLU A 22 -24.12 15.82 26.65
C GLU A 22 -23.64 15.99 25.20
N ASP A 23 -22.75 15.12 24.72
CA ASP A 23 -22.26 15.16 23.34
C ASP A 23 -23.30 14.67 22.30
N GLY A 24 -24.47 14.23 22.73
CA GLY A 24 -25.60 13.90 21.87
C GLY A 24 -25.46 12.63 21.05
N LEU A 25 -24.48 11.78 21.34
CA LEU A 25 -24.31 10.50 20.65
C LEU A 25 -25.29 9.47 21.20
N LEU A 26 -25.91 8.68 20.31
CA LEU A 26 -26.84 7.60 20.71
C LEU A 26 -26.13 6.60 21.63
N VAL A 27 -24.94 6.16 21.28
CA VAL A 27 -23.99 5.43 22.13
C VAL A 27 -22.77 6.34 22.30
N PRO A 28 -22.39 6.71 23.54
CA PRO A 28 -21.34 7.69 23.78
C PRO A 28 -19.94 7.10 23.59
N LEU A 29 -19.65 6.64 22.37
CA LEU A 29 -18.36 6.13 21.94
C LEU A 29 -17.91 6.83 20.65
N GLN A 30 -16.70 7.35 20.65
CA GLN A 30 -16.05 7.94 19.49
C GLN A 30 -14.77 7.15 19.16
N MET A 31 -14.54 6.88 17.88
CA MET A 31 -13.29 6.33 17.39
C MET A 31 -12.42 7.44 16.81
N GLN A 32 -11.19 7.55 17.28
CA GLN A 32 -10.18 8.46 16.77
C GLN A 32 -9.08 7.64 16.09
N LEU A 33 -8.91 7.83 14.77
CA LEU A 33 -7.79 7.24 14.06
C LEU A 33 -6.54 8.08 14.30
N LEU A 34 -5.43 7.41 14.59
CA LEU A 34 -4.11 8.01 14.80
C LEU A 34 -3.12 7.32 13.86
N GLN A 35 -2.33 8.13 13.18
CA GLN A 35 -1.28 7.69 12.27
C GLN A 35 -0.07 7.11 13.05
N SER A 36 0.78 6.35 12.39
CA SER A 36 1.97 5.74 13.00
C SER A 36 2.89 6.78 13.65
N GLU A 37 3.04 7.94 13.03
CA GLU A 37 3.89 9.06 13.48
C GLU A 37 3.42 9.67 14.80
N MET A 38 2.15 9.48 15.14
CA MET A 38 1.62 9.93 16.43
C MET A 38 2.20 9.16 17.62
N LEU A 39 2.72 7.95 17.40
CA LEU A 39 3.41 7.17 18.43
C LEU A 39 4.93 7.26 18.22
N PRO A 40 5.66 8.08 19.00
CA PRO A 40 7.07 8.35 18.79
C PRO A 40 7.92 7.08 18.94
N PHE A 41 8.70 6.78 17.90
CA PHE A 41 9.55 5.59 17.84
C PHE A 41 10.78 5.72 18.78
N ASP A 42 11.24 6.92 19.00
CA ASP A 42 12.39 7.28 19.83
C ASP A 42 12.09 7.27 21.35
N LYS A 43 10.80 7.26 21.73
CA LYS A 43 10.42 7.23 23.14
C LYS A 43 10.66 5.85 23.75
N THR A 44 11.79 5.71 24.42
CA THR A 44 12.22 4.49 25.12
C THR A 44 12.78 4.85 26.48
N GLY A 45 12.53 4.04 27.51
CA GLY A 45 13.01 4.30 28.86
C GLY A 45 12.19 3.58 29.93
N LEU A 46 12.38 3.97 31.19
CA LEU A 46 11.63 3.50 32.34
C LEU A 46 10.62 4.55 32.80
N THR A 47 9.44 4.11 33.19
CA THR A 47 8.46 4.98 33.87
C THR A 47 8.79 5.08 35.37
N VAL A 48 8.15 6.03 36.05
CA VAL A 48 8.25 6.16 37.51
C VAL A 48 7.76 4.89 38.24
N ASP A 49 6.78 4.21 37.64
CA ASP A 49 6.19 2.99 38.18
C ASP A 49 7.01 1.71 37.86
N GLY A 50 8.20 1.87 37.25
CA GLY A 50 9.09 0.76 36.89
C GLY A 50 8.70 0.01 35.60
N ASN A 51 7.71 0.45 34.86
CA ASN A 51 7.36 -0.12 33.57
C ASN A 51 8.37 0.28 32.49
N VAL A 52 8.54 -0.58 31.50
CA VAL A 52 9.46 -0.33 30.37
C VAL A 52 8.70 0.26 29.20
N VAL A 53 9.12 1.44 28.72
CA VAL A 53 8.63 2.01 27.46
C VAL A 53 9.57 1.62 26.33
N ARG A 54 9.05 1.06 25.26
CA ARG A 54 9.77 0.75 24.02
C ARG A 54 9.00 1.28 22.82
N CYS A 55 9.61 2.15 22.05
CA CYS A 55 9.01 2.77 20.85
C CYS A 55 7.63 3.36 21.12
N GLY A 56 7.46 4.06 22.25
CA GLY A 56 6.22 4.69 22.66
C GLY A 56 5.18 3.77 23.32
N ILE A 57 5.44 2.47 23.42
CA ILE A 57 4.56 1.47 24.04
C ILE A 57 5.11 1.11 25.43
N GLU A 58 4.27 1.21 26.43
CA GLU A 58 4.59 0.89 27.83
C GLU A 58 4.21 -0.56 28.13
N PHE A 59 5.15 -1.30 28.72
CA PHE A 59 5.01 -2.71 29.11
C PHE A 59 5.20 -2.86 30.61
N ASP A 60 4.37 -3.69 31.23
CA ASP A 60 4.54 -4.09 32.64
C ASP A 60 5.69 -5.10 32.81
N LEU A 61 5.93 -5.51 34.06
CA LEU A 61 7.00 -6.44 34.42
C LEU A 61 6.89 -7.83 33.75
N ILE A 62 5.69 -8.22 33.33
CA ILE A 62 5.45 -9.50 32.63
C ILE A 62 5.35 -9.32 31.09
N GLY A 63 5.67 -8.12 30.56
CA GLY A 63 5.68 -7.84 29.14
C GLY A 63 4.31 -7.57 28.50
N ARG A 64 3.26 -7.35 29.31
CA ARG A 64 1.94 -6.96 28.79
C ARG A 64 1.91 -5.47 28.46
N ARG A 65 1.31 -5.09 27.34
CA ARG A 65 1.09 -3.68 26.96
C ARG A 65 0.08 -3.06 27.91
N VAL A 66 0.47 -1.98 28.60
CA VAL A 66 -0.39 -1.28 29.58
C VAL A 66 -0.77 0.13 29.14
N ALA A 67 0.05 0.78 28.31
CA ALA A 67 -0.27 2.10 27.76
C ALA A 67 0.49 2.41 26.47
N TYR A 68 0.04 3.47 25.81
CA TYR A 68 0.67 4.07 24.64
C TYR A 68 0.91 5.56 24.90
N HIS A 69 2.07 6.09 24.49
CA HIS A 69 2.45 7.48 24.69
C HIS A 69 2.35 8.25 23.38
N PHE A 70 1.16 8.73 23.04
CA PHE A 70 0.92 9.47 21.80
C PHE A 70 1.33 10.92 21.89
N ARG A 71 1.81 11.48 20.78
CA ARG A 71 1.98 12.92 20.60
C ARG A 71 0.61 13.61 20.64
N ARG A 72 0.58 14.87 21.09
CA ARG A 72 -0.66 15.68 21.13
C ARG A 72 -1.09 16.13 19.74
N SER A 73 -0.10 16.51 18.91
CA SER A 73 -0.27 16.94 17.53
C SER A 73 0.62 16.11 16.60
N HIS A 74 0.27 16.07 15.33
CA HIS A 74 1.07 15.39 14.31
C HIS A 74 2.42 16.11 14.16
N PRO A 75 3.56 15.37 14.07
CA PRO A 75 4.89 15.98 13.97
C PRO A 75 5.09 16.83 12.71
N GLY A 76 4.29 16.61 11.66
CA GLY A 76 4.28 17.43 10.45
C GLY A 76 3.33 18.63 10.52
N ASP A 77 2.61 18.86 11.63
CA ASP A 77 1.75 20.02 11.80
C ASP A 77 2.57 21.20 12.35
N SER A 78 2.99 22.09 11.45
CA SER A 78 3.74 23.31 11.80
C SER A 78 2.86 24.44 12.35
N THR A 79 1.54 24.28 12.33
CA THR A 79 0.61 25.34 12.75
C THR A 79 0.28 25.30 14.25
N ASP A 80 0.53 24.19 14.92
CA ASP A 80 0.31 24.07 16.35
C ASP A 80 1.46 24.71 17.17
N GLN A 81 1.39 26.01 17.30
CA GLN A 81 2.38 26.81 18.07
C GLN A 81 2.36 26.53 19.60
N ARG A 82 1.44 25.70 20.09
CA ARG A 82 1.37 25.33 21.52
C ARG A 82 2.40 24.29 21.91
N VAL A 83 3.13 23.72 20.94
CA VAL A 83 4.07 22.63 21.16
C VAL A 83 5.50 23.15 21.15
N ALA A 84 5.87 23.89 22.19
CA ALA A 84 7.29 24.19 22.46
C ALA A 84 8.06 22.96 23.02
N VAL A 85 7.35 21.86 23.36
CA VAL A 85 7.91 20.62 23.88
C VAL A 85 7.13 19.44 23.29
N PRO A 86 7.78 18.36 22.83
CA PRO A 86 7.10 17.16 22.38
C PRO A 86 6.46 16.43 23.56
N GLU A 87 5.37 16.97 24.05
CA GLU A 87 4.64 16.37 25.16
C GLU A 87 3.77 15.23 24.64
N THR A 88 4.04 14.03 25.15
CA THR A 88 3.23 12.86 24.87
C THR A 88 2.15 12.69 25.94
N VAL A 89 1.00 12.18 25.51
CA VAL A 89 -0.10 11.80 26.39
C VAL A 89 -0.10 10.30 26.56
N ARG A 90 -0.07 9.83 27.81
CA ARG A 90 -0.23 8.43 28.15
C ARG A 90 -1.69 8.02 27.98
N VAL A 91 -1.97 7.05 27.11
CA VAL A 91 -3.32 6.49 26.88
C VAL A 91 -3.31 5.03 27.29
N PRO A 92 -4.25 4.57 28.15
CA PRO A 92 -4.34 3.16 28.55
C PRO A 92 -4.47 2.24 27.33
N ALA A 93 -3.85 1.05 27.40
CA ALA A 93 -3.86 0.11 26.29
C ALA A 93 -5.27 -0.43 25.99
N GLU A 94 -6.17 -0.46 26.99
CA GLU A 94 -7.57 -0.85 26.83
C GLU A 94 -8.38 0.08 25.93
N ASP A 95 -7.94 1.35 25.82
CA ASP A 95 -8.56 2.37 24.97
C ASP A 95 -7.90 2.48 23.59
N VAL A 96 -6.90 1.63 23.27
CA VAL A 96 -6.13 1.69 22.02
C VAL A 96 -6.17 0.36 21.29
N LEU A 97 -6.65 0.39 20.07
CA LEU A 97 -6.49 -0.72 19.13
C LEU A 97 -5.24 -0.46 18.29
N HIS A 98 -4.27 -1.33 18.39
CA HIS A 98 -3.05 -1.29 17.60
C HIS A 98 -3.14 -2.31 16.47
N ILE A 99 -3.37 -1.82 15.25
CA ILE A 99 -3.70 -2.61 14.08
C ILE A 99 -2.46 -2.67 13.19
N TYR A 100 -1.88 -3.85 13.05
CA TYR A 100 -0.74 -4.13 12.18
C TYR A 100 -0.67 -5.62 11.85
N ARG A 101 0.08 -5.97 10.82
CA ARG A 101 0.38 -7.35 10.46
C ARG A 101 1.64 -7.80 11.19
N PRO A 102 1.56 -8.72 12.17
CA PRO A 102 2.76 -9.30 12.77
C PRO A 102 3.45 -10.21 11.74
N ILE A 103 4.76 -10.06 11.60
CA ILE A 103 5.61 -10.85 10.72
C ILE A 103 6.55 -11.72 11.57
N ASP A 104 7.01 -11.17 12.69
CA ASP A 104 7.96 -11.81 13.61
C ASP A 104 7.40 -11.95 15.02
N ALA A 105 7.88 -12.98 15.73
CA ALA A 105 7.65 -13.13 17.15
C ALA A 105 8.32 -11.98 17.93
N GLY A 106 7.56 -11.36 18.85
CA GLY A 106 8.07 -10.22 19.63
C GLY A 106 8.05 -8.88 18.92
N GLN A 107 7.56 -8.80 17.68
CA GLN A 107 7.35 -7.54 16.98
C GLN A 107 6.36 -6.65 17.74
N ILE A 108 6.76 -5.42 18.04
CA ILE A 108 5.96 -4.46 18.82
C ILE A 108 5.37 -3.33 17.96
N ARG A 109 5.95 -3.04 16.80
CA ARG A 109 5.50 -2.02 15.84
C ARG A 109 5.24 -2.63 14.47
N GLY A 110 4.34 -2.05 13.70
CA GLY A 110 4.06 -2.46 12.32
C GLY A 110 5.19 -2.08 11.36
N LEU A 111 5.33 -2.86 10.27
CA LEU A 111 6.26 -2.57 9.18
C LEU A 111 5.47 -2.26 7.91
N PRO A 112 5.79 -1.18 7.18
CA PRO A 112 5.17 -0.85 5.91
C PRO A 112 5.28 -2.01 4.92
N HIS A 113 4.18 -2.34 4.24
CA HIS A 113 4.20 -3.40 3.23
C HIS A 113 5.15 -3.07 2.06
N VAL A 114 5.36 -1.79 1.78
CA VAL A 114 6.26 -1.32 0.72
C VAL A 114 7.74 -1.43 1.10
N ALA A 115 8.07 -1.57 2.39
CA ALA A 115 9.46 -1.53 2.86
C ALA A 115 10.41 -2.47 2.09
N PRO A 116 10.06 -3.74 1.80
CA PRO A 116 10.95 -4.63 1.03
C PRO A 116 11.18 -4.20 -0.42
N ALA A 117 10.25 -3.41 -0.98
CA ALA A 117 10.30 -2.94 -2.36
C ALA A 117 10.98 -1.56 -2.51
N MET A 118 11.10 -0.77 -1.44
CA MET A 118 11.52 0.64 -1.50
C MET A 118 12.85 0.84 -2.20
N VAL A 119 13.87 0.07 -1.85
CA VAL A 119 15.20 0.20 -2.47
C VAL A 119 15.16 -0.12 -3.96
N ARG A 120 14.41 -1.13 -4.36
CA ARG A 120 14.25 -1.51 -5.78
C ARG A 120 13.48 -0.45 -6.56
N LEU A 121 12.45 0.13 -5.99
CA LEU A 121 11.68 1.22 -6.60
C LEU A 121 12.56 2.46 -6.80
N PHE A 122 13.35 2.82 -5.79
CA PHE A 122 14.29 3.93 -5.90
C PHE A 122 15.34 3.70 -6.99
N LEU A 123 15.94 2.51 -7.06
CA LEU A 123 16.91 2.17 -8.10
C LEU A 123 16.28 2.11 -9.50
N LEU A 124 15.02 1.69 -9.61
CA LEU A 124 14.30 1.68 -10.87
C LEU A 124 14.06 3.11 -11.37
N ASP A 125 13.61 4.01 -10.50
CA ASP A 125 13.41 5.42 -10.79
C ASP A 125 14.70 6.09 -11.31
N GLN A 126 15.82 5.89 -10.62
CA GLN A 126 17.13 6.37 -11.07
C GLN A 126 17.56 5.77 -12.43
N TYR A 127 17.28 4.49 -12.66
CA TYR A 127 17.59 3.86 -13.93
C TYR A 127 16.74 4.42 -15.07
N ASP A 128 15.45 4.67 -14.82
CA ASP A 128 14.54 5.27 -15.80
C ASP A 128 14.99 6.69 -16.19
N ASP A 129 15.40 7.50 -15.20
CA ASP A 129 15.96 8.83 -15.44
C ASP A 129 17.24 8.77 -16.28
N ALA A 130 18.17 7.88 -15.92
CA ALA A 130 19.42 7.70 -16.67
C ALA A 130 19.18 7.23 -18.12
N GLU A 131 18.21 6.34 -18.32
CA GLU A 131 17.83 5.85 -19.65
C GLU A 131 17.16 6.94 -20.50
N LEU A 132 16.31 7.76 -19.87
CA LEU A 132 15.72 8.91 -20.52
C LEU A 132 16.79 9.93 -20.97
N ASP A 133 17.76 10.22 -20.10
CA ASP A 133 18.86 11.15 -20.42
C ASP A 133 19.77 10.59 -21.51
N ARG A 134 20.03 9.28 -21.48
CA ARG A 134 20.75 8.56 -22.55
C ARG A 134 20.02 8.72 -23.90
N LYS A 135 18.70 8.55 -23.93
CA LYS A 135 17.88 8.68 -25.13
C LYS A 135 17.84 10.13 -25.63
N LYS A 136 17.72 11.11 -24.73
CA LYS A 136 17.81 12.52 -25.08
C LYS A 136 19.17 12.85 -25.70
N THR A 137 20.25 12.40 -25.08
CA THR A 137 21.63 12.63 -25.60
C THR A 137 21.81 11.94 -26.93
N ALA A 138 21.28 10.72 -27.11
CA ALA A 138 21.34 10.01 -28.38
C ALA A 138 20.55 10.70 -29.50
N ALA A 139 19.48 11.39 -29.15
CA ALA A 139 18.68 12.19 -30.10
C ALA A 139 19.36 13.51 -30.51
N MET A 140 20.31 13.98 -29.71
CA MET A 140 21.17 15.12 -30.05
C MET A 140 22.36 14.59 -30.84
N PHE A 141 22.21 14.48 -32.17
CA PHE A 141 23.31 14.08 -33.05
C PHE A 141 24.43 15.11 -32.98
N ALA A 142 25.58 14.72 -32.43
CA ALA A 142 26.80 15.47 -32.59
C ALA A 142 27.66 14.77 -33.66
N GLY A 143 27.91 15.46 -34.77
CA GLY A 143 28.88 15.06 -35.78
C GLY A 143 30.22 15.73 -35.50
N PHE A 144 31.29 14.96 -35.47
CA PHE A 144 32.64 15.50 -35.39
C PHE A 144 33.29 15.45 -36.78
N ILE A 145 33.68 16.60 -37.31
CA ILE A 145 34.42 16.69 -38.55
C ILE A 145 35.89 16.39 -38.19
N THR A 146 36.43 15.30 -38.70
CA THR A 146 37.84 14.93 -38.52
C THR A 146 38.60 15.19 -39.79
N LYS A 147 39.83 15.70 -39.70
CA LYS A 147 40.67 16.04 -40.81
C LYS A 147 41.95 15.23 -40.83
N THR A 148 42.33 14.83 -42.02
CA THR A 148 43.55 14.02 -42.22
C THR A 148 44.82 14.89 -42.35
N ALA A 149 44.69 16.14 -42.78
CA ALA A 149 45.81 17.12 -42.91
C ALA A 149 45.52 18.35 -42.05
N PRO A 150 46.25 18.61 -40.96
CA PRO A 150 45.93 19.67 -39.99
C PRO A 150 46.19 21.11 -40.49
N GLU A 151 46.89 21.29 -41.62
CA GLU A 151 47.29 22.60 -42.10
C GLU A 151 46.30 23.28 -43.09
N ASP A 152 45.26 22.58 -43.55
CA ASP A 152 44.28 23.11 -44.48
C ASP A 152 43.06 23.74 -43.72
N PRO A 153 42.37 24.75 -44.29
CA PRO A 153 41.20 25.36 -43.64
C PRO A 153 40.08 24.34 -43.40
N MET A 154 39.43 24.42 -42.25
CA MET A 154 38.27 23.58 -41.88
C MET A 154 36.94 24.18 -42.26
N MET A 155 35.95 23.37 -42.57
CA MET A 155 34.56 23.82 -42.71
C MET A 155 34.13 24.46 -41.42
N GLY A 156 33.58 25.70 -41.49
CA GLY A 156 33.19 26.45 -40.32
C GLY A 156 34.30 27.27 -39.67
N GLU A 157 35.52 27.33 -40.26
CA GLU A 157 36.61 28.18 -39.82
C GLU A 157 36.17 29.70 -40.03
N GLY A 158 36.09 30.44 -38.92
CA GLY A 158 35.58 31.82 -38.91
C GLY A 158 34.29 31.98 -38.14
N VAL A 159 33.59 30.88 -37.79
CA VAL A 159 32.47 30.85 -36.83
C VAL A 159 32.95 30.09 -35.60
N ALA A 160 33.65 30.78 -34.71
CA ALA A 160 34.17 30.21 -33.50
C ALA A 160 33.16 30.40 -32.35
N ASP A 161 32.99 29.36 -31.52
CA ASP A 161 32.37 29.47 -30.21
C ASP A 161 33.27 30.27 -29.25
N LEU A 162 32.73 30.59 -28.05
CA LEU A 162 33.44 31.27 -26.95
C LEU A 162 34.81 30.62 -26.59
N ASP A 163 34.99 29.32 -26.87
CA ASP A 163 36.21 28.57 -26.65
C ASP A 163 37.12 28.39 -27.90
N GLY A 164 36.79 29.04 -29.04
CA GLY A 164 37.61 29.01 -30.26
C GLY A 164 37.48 27.72 -31.12
N ALA A 165 36.53 26.85 -30.84
CA ALA A 165 36.26 25.70 -31.67
C ALA A 165 35.41 26.06 -32.90
N ALA A 166 35.79 25.59 -34.10
CA ALA A 166 35.02 25.80 -35.33
C ALA A 166 33.67 25.03 -35.23
N MET A 167 32.56 25.76 -35.45
CA MET A 167 31.22 25.17 -35.39
C MET A 167 30.55 25.22 -36.78
N ALA A 168 30.06 24.08 -37.25
CA ALA A 168 29.20 23.98 -38.42
C ALA A 168 27.79 23.59 -37.98
N SER A 169 26.79 24.40 -38.36
CA SER A 169 25.38 24.09 -38.07
C SER A 169 24.90 22.97 -38.98
N LEU A 170 24.34 21.91 -38.38
CA LEU A 170 23.75 20.82 -39.12
C LEU A 170 22.22 20.98 -39.06
N GLU A 171 21.63 21.54 -40.09
CA GLU A 171 20.16 21.64 -40.19
C GLU A 171 19.58 20.30 -40.66
N PRO A 172 18.49 19.79 -40.03
CA PRO A 172 17.86 18.56 -40.43
C PRO A 172 17.45 18.55 -41.92
N GLY A 173 17.92 17.57 -42.69
CA GLY A 173 17.60 17.42 -44.10
C GLY A 173 18.54 18.17 -45.05
N THR A 174 19.58 18.85 -44.58
CA THR A 174 20.60 19.47 -45.43
C THR A 174 21.78 18.54 -45.69
N MET A 175 22.21 18.44 -46.95
CA MET A 175 23.48 17.81 -47.34
C MET A 175 24.57 18.89 -47.31
N GLN A 176 25.53 18.74 -46.40
CA GLN A 176 26.73 19.57 -46.41
C GLN A 176 27.82 18.90 -47.23
N VAL A 177 28.50 19.67 -48.09
CA VAL A 177 29.63 19.20 -48.86
C VAL A 177 30.89 19.45 -48.05
N LEU A 178 31.59 18.36 -47.69
CA LEU A 178 32.86 18.38 -46.96
C LEU A 178 34.00 18.83 -47.85
N LEU A 179 35.01 19.43 -47.27
CA LEU A 179 36.26 19.77 -47.97
C LEU A 179 37.10 18.49 -48.16
N PRO A 180 38.00 18.45 -49.18
CA PRO A 180 38.89 17.30 -49.38
C PRO A 180 39.70 16.96 -48.11
N GLY A 181 39.65 15.71 -47.67
CA GLY A 181 40.36 15.25 -46.47
C GLY A 181 39.54 15.31 -45.18
N GLU A 182 38.32 15.83 -45.20
CA GLU A 182 37.43 15.81 -44.08
C GLU A 182 36.54 14.58 -44.09
N ASP A 183 36.28 14.04 -42.92
CA ASP A 183 35.36 12.92 -42.67
C ASP A 183 34.47 13.26 -41.48
N VAL A 184 33.19 12.87 -41.52
CA VAL A 184 32.24 13.13 -40.43
C VAL A 184 32.06 11.84 -39.62
N LYS A 185 32.45 11.90 -38.37
CA LYS A 185 32.13 10.84 -37.40
C LYS A 185 30.97 11.28 -36.53
N PHE A 186 29.84 10.63 -36.73
CA PHE A 186 28.71 10.81 -35.83
C PHE A 186 28.98 10.13 -34.50
N SER A 187 28.71 10.81 -33.39
CA SER A 187 28.71 10.16 -32.10
C SER A 187 27.61 9.09 -32.13
N SER A 188 28.00 7.85 -31.99
CA SER A 188 27.07 6.75 -31.78
C SER A 188 27.05 6.44 -30.28
N PRO A 189 26.11 6.96 -29.51
CA PRO A 189 25.96 6.55 -28.12
C PRO A 189 25.78 5.05 -28.09
N ALA A 190 26.51 4.38 -27.19
CA ALA A 190 26.42 2.93 -27.05
C ALA A 190 24.94 2.55 -26.81
N ASP A 191 24.32 1.93 -27.80
CA ASP A 191 23.01 1.32 -27.63
C ASP A 191 23.20 0.06 -26.79
N VAL A 192 22.74 0.09 -25.56
CA VAL A 192 22.79 -1.06 -24.62
C VAL A 192 21.81 -2.16 -25.08
N GLY A 193 21.25 -2.04 -26.33
CA GLY A 193 20.29 -2.99 -26.89
C GLY A 193 18.98 -3.06 -26.11
N GLY A 194 17.96 -3.75 -26.60
CA GLY A 194 16.59 -3.81 -26.05
C GLY A 194 16.42 -4.38 -24.64
N GLY A 195 17.41 -4.23 -23.76
CA GLY A 195 17.40 -4.71 -22.38
C GLY A 195 16.54 -3.89 -21.41
N TYR A 196 16.13 -2.68 -21.79
CA TYR A 196 15.37 -1.78 -20.92
C TYR A 196 14.01 -2.38 -20.51
N GLU A 197 13.22 -2.85 -21.47
CA GLU A 197 11.91 -3.47 -21.18
C GLU A 197 12.07 -4.73 -20.33
N ALA A 198 13.04 -5.57 -20.63
CA ALA A 198 13.31 -6.79 -19.88
C ALA A 198 13.76 -6.49 -18.44
N PHE A 199 14.55 -5.47 -18.24
CA PHE A 199 15.00 -5.04 -16.91
C PHE A 199 13.84 -4.47 -16.10
N GLN A 200 13.04 -3.56 -16.69
CA GLN A 200 11.84 -3.02 -16.03
C GLN A 200 10.87 -4.12 -15.65
N TYR A 201 10.55 -5.02 -16.59
CA TYR A 201 9.66 -6.15 -16.33
C TYR A 201 10.14 -7.00 -15.14
N ARG A 202 11.42 -7.39 -15.12
CA ARG A 202 11.99 -8.19 -14.02
C ARG A 202 11.99 -7.46 -12.69
N THR A 203 12.29 -6.17 -12.71
CA THR A 203 12.30 -5.34 -11.49
C THR A 203 10.90 -5.16 -10.93
N LEU A 204 9.92 -4.83 -11.77
CA LEU A 204 8.52 -4.69 -11.36
C LEU A 204 7.90 -6.01 -10.92
N LEU A 205 8.30 -7.14 -11.54
CA LEU A 205 7.90 -8.47 -11.07
C LEU A 205 8.43 -8.75 -9.66
N ALA A 206 9.68 -8.40 -9.38
CA ALA A 206 10.25 -8.57 -8.05
C ALA A 206 9.61 -7.62 -7.01
N VAL A 207 9.25 -6.39 -7.40
CA VAL A 207 8.47 -5.45 -6.58
C VAL A 207 7.10 -6.04 -6.28
N SER A 208 6.36 -6.50 -7.29
CA SER A 208 5.04 -7.11 -7.14
C SER A 208 5.08 -8.33 -6.21
N ALA A 209 6.07 -9.19 -6.38
CA ALA A 209 6.28 -10.36 -5.52
C ALA A 209 6.55 -9.96 -4.05
N SER A 210 7.36 -8.91 -3.82
CA SER A 210 7.66 -8.42 -2.47
C SER A 210 6.45 -7.80 -1.78
N LEU A 211 5.55 -7.16 -2.53
CA LEU A 211 4.26 -6.63 -2.05
C LEU A 211 3.20 -7.74 -1.88
N GLY A 212 3.43 -8.91 -2.47
CA GLY A 212 2.45 -10.00 -2.51
C GLY A 212 1.26 -9.71 -3.43
N LEU A 213 1.46 -8.86 -4.43
CA LEU A 213 0.46 -8.46 -5.42
C LEU A 213 0.76 -9.14 -6.77
N PRO A 214 -0.25 -9.56 -7.53
CA PRO A 214 -0.11 -9.95 -8.92
C PRO A 214 0.51 -8.83 -9.77
N TYR A 215 1.42 -9.19 -10.68
CA TYR A 215 2.12 -8.23 -11.54
C TYR A 215 1.16 -7.31 -12.31
N HIS A 216 0.12 -7.88 -12.90
CA HIS A 216 -0.88 -7.14 -13.67
C HIS A 216 -1.71 -6.15 -12.85
N LEU A 217 -1.87 -6.37 -11.54
CA LEU A 217 -2.54 -5.42 -10.64
C LEU A 217 -1.66 -4.22 -10.29
N VAL A 218 -0.34 -4.37 -10.36
CA VAL A 218 0.61 -3.29 -10.10
C VAL A 218 0.87 -2.47 -11.35
N THR A 219 1.00 -3.11 -12.51
CA THR A 219 1.43 -2.48 -13.76
C THR A 219 0.31 -2.22 -14.76
N GLY A 220 -0.84 -2.91 -14.63
CA GLY A 220 -1.89 -2.93 -15.63
C GLY A 220 -1.54 -3.76 -16.89
N ASP A 221 -0.36 -4.36 -16.94
CA ASP A 221 0.12 -5.11 -18.11
C ASP A 221 -0.34 -6.56 -18.07
N VAL A 222 -1.16 -6.95 -19.04
CA VAL A 222 -1.70 -8.31 -19.21
C VAL A 222 -1.19 -9.01 -20.48
N ARG A 223 -0.24 -8.41 -21.21
CA ARG A 223 0.25 -8.90 -22.51
C ARG A 223 0.82 -10.32 -22.46
N GLN A 224 1.46 -10.70 -21.37
CA GLN A 224 2.07 -12.03 -21.19
C GLN A 224 1.20 -12.98 -20.37
N ALA A 225 0.02 -12.56 -19.96
CA ALA A 225 -0.86 -13.37 -19.13
C ALA A 225 -1.88 -14.13 -19.97
N ASN A 226 -2.13 -15.38 -19.60
CA ASN A 226 -3.25 -16.15 -20.13
C ASN A 226 -4.35 -16.30 -19.06
N TYR A 227 -5.55 -16.70 -19.49
CA TYR A 227 -6.70 -16.84 -18.59
C TYR A 227 -6.41 -17.75 -17.37
N SER A 228 -5.71 -18.87 -17.60
CA SER A 228 -5.43 -19.84 -16.52
C SER A 228 -4.43 -19.30 -15.52
N SER A 229 -3.37 -18.60 -15.97
CA SER A 229 -2.39 -17.98 -15.08
C SER A 229 -2.99 -16.85 -14.27
N LEU A 230 -3.77 -15.96 -14.90
CA LEU A 230 -4.47 -14.88 -14.21
C LEU A 230 -5.43 -15.42 -13.13
N ARG A 231 -6.17 -16.49 -13.45
CA ARG A 231 -7.08 -17.12 -12.49
C ARG A 231 -6.32 -17.68 -11.29
N ALA A 232 -5.21 -18.37 -11.52
CA ALA A 232 -4.38 -18.93 -10.44
C ALA A 232 -3.81 -17.82 -9.53
N GLU A 233 -3.26 -16.76 -10.12
CA GLU A 233 -2.76 -15.61 -9.38
C GLU A 233 -3.84 -14.91 -8.56
N LEU A 234 -5.04 -14.70 -9.13
CA LEU A 234 -6.16 -14.08 -8.43
C LEU A 234 -6.64 -14.94 -7.25
N VAL A 235 -6.66 -16.27 -7.37
CA VAL A 235 -7.03 -17.17 -6.26
C VAL A 235 -6.04 -17.04 -5.11
N GLU A 236 -4.74 -17.03 -5.38
CA GLU A 236 -3.72 -16.85 -4.33
C GLU A 236 -3.77 -15.44 -3.70
N PHE A 237 -3.97 -14.41 -4.52
CA PHE A 237 -4.16 -13.04 -4.04
C PHE A 237 -5.37 -12.93 -3.11
N ARG A 238 -6.52 -13.47 -3.52
CA ARG A 238 -7.75 -13.49 -2.71
C ARG A 238 -7.54 -14.19 -1.38
N ARG A 239 -6.86 -15.32 -1.37
CA ARG A 239 -6.53 -16.07 -0.14
C ARG A 239 -5.69 -15.23 0.85
N ARG A 240 -4.69 -14.50 0.35
CA ARG A 240 -3.88 -13.59 1.17
C ARG A 240 -4.71 -12.42 1.72
N VAL A 241 -5.57 -11.83 0.89
CA VAL A 241 -6.46 -10.74 1.34
C VAL A 241 -7.45 -11.24 2.38
N GLN A 242 -8.03 -12.44 2.23
CA GLN A 242 -8.92 -13.05 3.22
C GLN A 242 -8.21 -13.27 4.56
N GLN A 243 -6.95 -13.69 4.56
CA GLN A 243 -6.15 -13.78 5.79
C GLN A 243 -6.02 -12.42 6.50
N LEU A 244 -5.80 -11.33 5.75
CA LEU A 244 -5.76 -9.98 6.31
C LEU A 244 -7.14 -9.51 6.80
N GLN A 245 -8.20 -9.76 6.04
CA GLN A 245 -9.57 -9.41 6.42
C GLN A 245 -9.97 -10.06 7.74
N HIS A 246 -9.74 -11.37 7.90
CA HIS A 246 -10.13 -12.10 9.09
C HIS A 246 -9.10 -11.98 10.23
N GLY A 247 -7.82 -12.16 9.94
CA GLY A 247 -6.76 -12.21 10.95
C GLY A 247 -6.37 -10.83 11.49
N VAL A 248 -6.48 -9.79 10.68
CA VAL A 248 -6.12 -8.43 11.11
C VAL A 248 -7.36 -7.57 11.29
N ILE A 249 -8.11 -7.29 10.24
CA ILE A 249 -9.20 -6.31 10.31
C ILE A 249 -10.34 -6.79 11.24
N ALA A 250 -10.88 -7.99 11.01
CA ALA A 250 -11.96 -8.50 11.85
C ALA A 250 -11.49 -8.73 13.30
N HIS A 251 -10.26 -9.26 13.49
CA HIS A 251 -9.76 -9.62 14.81
C HIS A 251 -9.27 -8.41 15.62
N GLN A 252 -8.46 -7.52 15.02
CA GLN A 252 -7.83 -6.41 15.74
C GLN A 252 -8.67 -5.13 15.73
N LEU A 253 -9.61 -4.95 14.79
CA LEU A 253 -10.46 -3.77 14.70
C LEU A 253 -11.93 -4.10 15.03
N CYS A 254 -12.60 -4.91 14.18
CA CYS A 254 -14.05 -5.03 14.24
C CYS A 254 -14.52 -5.64 15.56
N ARG A 255 -13.92 -6.74 16.01
CA ARG A 255 -14.29 -7.40 17.27
C ARG A 255 -14.08 -6.53 18.50
N PRO A 256 -12.93 -5.86 18.72
CA PRO A 256 -12.74 -5.00 19.87
C PRO A 256 -13.67 -3.78 19.85
N VAL A 257 -13.89 -3.16 18.69
CA VAL A 257 -14.86 -2.05 18.54
C VAL A 257 -16.26 -2.51 18.93
N TRP A 258 -16.71 -3.65 18.40
CA TRP A 258 -18.02 -4.22 18.72
C TRP A 258 -18.20 -4.49 20.21
N ARG A 259 -17.22 -5.12 20.85
CA ARG A 259 -17.24 -5.38 22.29
C ARG A 259 -17.34 -4.09 23.09
N ARG A 260 -16.51 -3.10 22.78
CA ARG A 260 -16.53 -1.80 23.47
C ARG A 260 -17.82 -1.05 23.26
N TRP A 261 -18.36 -1.11 22.04
CA TRP A 261 -19.65 -0.52 21.72
C TRP A 261 -20.79 -1.14 22.54
N LEU A 262 -20.86 -2.46 22.62
CA LEU A 262 -21.85 -3.17 23.44
C LEU A 262 -21.75 -2.79 24.92
N GLU A 263 -20.53 -2.75 25.46
CA GLU A 263 -20.30 -2.37 26.86
C GLU A 263 -20.80 -0.94 27.16
N ILE A 264 -20.44 0.00 26.30
CA ILE A 264 -20.85 1.41 26.47
C ILE A 264 -22.36 1.58 26.21
N ALA A 265 -22.95 0.88 25.25
CA ALA A 265 -24.38 0.91 24.98
C ALA A 265 -25.22 0.40 26.18
N GLN A 266 -24.76 -0.67 26.83
CA GLN A 266 -25.37 -1.18 28.06
C GLN A 266 -25.24 -0.18 29.21
N LEU A 267 -24.03 0.36 29.45
CA LEU A 267 -23.78 1.35 30.49
C LEU A 267 -24.60 2.62 30.30
N ALA A 268 -24.84 3.01 29.05
CA ALA A 268 -25.68 4.17 28.70
C ALA A 268 -27.20 3.87 28.76
N GLY A 269 -27.61 2.65 29.10
CA GLY A 269 -29.01 2.23 29.13
C GLY A 269 -29.68 2.23 27.74
N ARG A 270 -28.91 2.13 26.67
CA ARG A 270 -29.40 2.14 25.28
C ARG A 270 -29.69 0.75 24.74
N LEU A 271 -29.14 -0.26 25.39
CA LEU A 271 -29.28 -1.65 25.00
C LEU A 271 -29.44 -2.52 26.26
N ASP A 272 -30.53 -3.26 26.31
CA ASP A 272 -30.75 -4.29 27.32
C ASP A 272 -30.48 -5.67 26.69
N LEU A 273 -29.44 -6.34 27.13
CA LEU A 273 -29.03 -7.63 26.61
C LEU A 273 -29.35 -8.70 27.65
N SER A 274 -30.26 -9.60 27.30
CA SER A 274 -30.55 -10.80 28.09
C SER A 274 -29.34 -11.75 28.18
N ASP A 275 -28.55 -11.85 27.12
CA ASP A 275 -27.29 -12.61 27.05
C ASP A 275 -26.16 -11.79 26.41
N PRO A 276 -25.36 -11.08 27.23
CA PRO A 276 -24.21 -10.32 26.72
C PRO A 276 -23.12 -11.19 26.08
N ALA A 277 -23.03 -12.48 26.45
CA ALA A 277 -22.04 -13.38 25.87
C ALA A 277 -22.41 -13.76 24.43
N ALA A 278 -23.68 -14.10 24.19
CA ALA A 278 -24.19 -14.35 22.84
C ALA A 278 -24.08 -13.13 21.93
N ALA A 279 -24.38 -11.92 22.44
CA ALA A 279 -24.27 -10.70 21.67
C ALA A 279 -22.84 -10.37 21.23
N ARG A 280 -21.83 -10.91 21.91
CA ARG A 280 -20.40 -10.77 21.50
C ARG A 280 -20.00 -11.75 20.40
N MET A 281 -20.79 -12.78 20.16
CA MET A 281 -20.53 -13.79 19.13
C MET A 281 -21.12 -13.33 17.81
N VAL A 282 -20.34 -12.54 17.06
CA VAL A 282 -20.72 -12.05 15.73
C VAL A 282 -19.78 -12.61 14.68
N GLN A 283 -20.34 -12.89 13.51
CA GLN A 283 -19.59 -13.26 12.32
C GLN A 283 -19.39 -12.03 11.46
N TRP A 284 -18.17 -11.86 10.95
CA TRP A 284 -17.82 -10.77 10.05
C TRP A 284 -17.78 -11.31 8.62
N ILE A 285 -18.67 -10.79 7.78
CA ILE A 285 -18.76 -11.15 6.37
C ILE A 285 -18.01 -10.08 5.58
N PRO A 286 -16.87 -10.41 4.92
CA PRO A 286 -16.16 -9.44 4.10
C PRO A 286 -16.90 -9.19 2.79
N PRO A 287 -16.60 -8.07 2.08
CA PRO A 287 -17.09 -7.83 0.74
C PRO A 287 -16.76 -9.00 -0.20
N ARG A 288 -17.68 -9.31 -1.10
CA ARG A 288 -17.51 -10.39 -2.07
C ARG A 288 -16.36 -10.13 -3.04
N TRP A 289 -15.86 -11.21 -3.61
CA TRP A 289 -15.05 -11.20 -4.79
C TRP A 289 -15.93 -11.43 -6.02
N ASP A 290 -15.70 -10.66 -7.07
CA ASP A 290 -16.36 -10.95 -8.34
C ASP A 290 -15.88 -12.30 -8.89
N TRP A 291 -16.78 -13.04 -9.48
CA TRP A 291 -16.45 -14.33 -10.09
C TRP A 291 -15.58 -14.12 -11.33
N VAL A 292 -14.62 -14.99 -11.56
CA VAL A 292 -13.80 -14.97 -12.77
C VAL A 292 -14.56 -15.62 -13.93
N ASP A 293 -15.32 -16.69 -13.64
CA ASP A 293 -16.22 -17.37 -14.58
C ASP A 293 -17.55 -17.64 -13.87
N PRO A 294 -18.51 -16.69 -13.96
CA PRO A 294 -19.75 -16.77 -13.18
C PRO A 294 -20.52 -18.07 -13.35
N LEU A 295 -20.60 -18.58 -14.60
CA LEU A 295 -21.36 -19.79 -14.88
C LEU A 295 -20.73 -21.02 -14.22
N LYS A 296 -19.41 -21.24 -14.43
CA LYS A 296 -18.71 -22.40 -13.87
C LYS A 296 -18.58 -22.29 -12.36
N ASP A 297 -18.37 -21.08 -11.83
CA ASP A 297 -18.25 -20.87 -10.40
C ASP A 297 -19.58 -21.15 -9.68
N ILE A 298 -20.73 -20.73 -10.23
CA ILE A 298 -22.06 -21.06 -9.70
C ILE A 298 -22.34 -22.56 -9.79
N GLN A 299 -22.08 -23.21 -10.94
CA GLN A 299 -22.28 -24.64 -11.11
C GLN A 299 -21.44 -25.44 -10.12
N ALA A 300 -20.19 -25.07 -9.90
CA ALA A 300 -19.32 -25.71 -8.91
C ALA A 300 -19.87 -25.57 -7.47
N GLN A 301 -20.45 -24.41 -7.13
CA GLN A 301 -21.07 -24.20 -5.81
C GLN A 301 -22.33 -25.03 -5.62
N VAL A 302 -23.19 -25.12 -6.65
CA VAL A 302 -24.39 -25.95 -6.60
C VAL A 302 -24.02 -27.42 -6.40
N LEU A 303 -23.09 -27.94 -7.21
CA LEU A 303 -22.59 -29.32 -7.07
C LEU A 303 -21.95 -29.60 -5.70
N ALA A 304 -21.19 -28.63 -5.15
CA ALA A 304 -20.60 -28.77 -3.83
C ALA A 304 -21.65 -28.79 -2.69
N MET A 305 -22.76 -28.04 -2.84
CA MET A 305 -23.89 -28.10 -1.92
C MET A 305 -24.63 -29.45 -2.01
N GLU A 306 -24.92 -29.94 -3.22
CA GLU A 306 -25.57 -31.22 -3.47
C GLU A 306 -24.74 -32.40 -2.93
N ALA A 307 -23.40 -32.32 -3.07
CA ALA A 307 -22.47 -33.31 -2.54
C ALA A 307 -22.25 -33.19 -1.01
N GLY A 308 -22.87 -32.22 -0.33
CA GLY A 308 -22.71 -32.02 1.11
C GLY A 308 -21.33 -31.49 1.54
N ILE A 309 -20.50 -31.00 0.60
CA ILE A 309 -19.15 -30.47 0.88
C ILE A 309 -19.25 -29.07 1.51
N THR A 310 -20.27 -28.29 1.13
CA THR A 310 -20.52 -26.96 1.66
C THR A 310 -22.00 -26.76 1.98
N SER A 311 -22.33 -25.72 2.73
CA SER A 311 -23.71 -25.34 3.02
C SER A 311 -24.11 -24.11 2.24
N ARG A 312 -25.45 -23.95 1.97
CA ARG A 312 -26.02 -22.76 1.35
C ARG A 312 -25.63 -21.47 2.12
N ARG A 313 -25.63 -21.52 3.45
CA ARG A 313 -25.19 -20.40 4.28
C ARG A 313 -23.77 -19.95 3.92
N LYS A 314 -22.81 -20.87 3.86
CA LYS A 314 -21.42 -20.57 3.50
C LYS A 314 -21.26 -20.01 2.10
N VAL A 315 -22.06 -20.52 1.15
CA VAL A 315 -22.05 -20.01 -0.24
C VAL A 315 -22.57 -18.59 -0.32
N VAL A 316 -23.68 -18.29 0.34
CA VAL A 316 -24.26 -16.94 0.40
C VAL A 316 -23.30 -15.97 1.11
N GLU A 317 -22.76 -16.37 2.27
CA GLU A 317 -21.78 -15.54 3.01
C GLU A 317 -20.52 -15.26 2.19
N ALA A 318 -20.05 -16.22 1.38
CA ALA A 318 -18.93 -16.01 0.49
C ALA A 318 -19.22 -15.00 -0.64
N THR A 319 -20.49 -14.73 -0.92
CA THR A 319 -20.92 -13.64 -1.83
C THR A 319 -21.09 -12.30 -1.13
N GLY A 320 -20.84 -12.22 0.19
CA GLY A 320 -20.90 -10.99 0.97
C GLY A 320 -22.28 -10.64 1.50
N TYR A 321 -23.22 -11.58 1.48
CA TYR A 321 -24.58 -11.38 1.98
C TYR A 321 -24.87 -12.24 3.21
N ASP A 322 -25.81 -11.77 4.03
CA ASP A 322 -26.39 -12.58 5.11
C ASP A 322 -27.44 -13.52 4.52
N VAL A 323 -27.39 -14.80 4.87
CA VAL A 323 -28.32 -15.80 4.37
C VAL A 323 -29.76 -15.52 4.79
N GLU A 324 -29.97 -14.98 6.00
CA GLU A 324 -31.31 -14.66 6.52
C GLU A 324 -31.91 -13.44 5.80
N GLU A 325 -31.08 -12.48 5.40
CA GLU A 325 -31.48 -11.33 4.57
C GLU A 325 -31.89 -11.79 3.19
N VAL A 326 -31.06 -12.62 2.52
CA VAL A 326 -31.34 -13.19 1.21
C VAL A 326 -32.62 -14.03 1.24
N ASP A 327 -32.88 -14.81 2.31
CA ASP A 327 -34.10 -15.58 2.45
C ASP A 327 -35.35 -14.71 2.58
N ARG A 328 -35.24 -13.62 3.34
CA ARG A 328 -36.32 -12.63 3.50
C ARG A 328 -36.67 -11.95 2.17
N GLU A 329 -35.63 -11.56 1.39
CA GLU A 329 -35.79 -10.93 0.10
C GLU A 329 -36.43 -11.90 -0.90
N ASN A 330 -35.95 -13.14 -0.99
CA ASN A 330 -36.53 -14.17 -1.86
C ASN A 330 -37.99 -14.48 -1.50
N ALA A 331 -38.33 -14.55 -0.21
CA ALA A 331 -39.70 -14.75 0.22
C ALA A 331 -40.62 -13.55 -0.17
N ALA A 332 -40.10 -12.32 -0.05
CA ALA A 332 -40.82 -11.13 -0.48
C ALA A 332 -41.04 -11.07 -2.00
N ASP A 333 -40.07 -11.50 -2.78
CA ASP A 333 -40.19 -11.58 -4.25
C ASP A 333 -41.17 -12.67 -4.68
N ALA A 334 -41.13 -13.84 -4.05
CA ALA A 334 -42.10 -14.90 -4.30
C ALA A 334 -43.56 -14.51 -3.94
N ALA A 335 -43.75 -13.60 -2.98
CA ALA A 335 -45.07 -13.09 -2.63
C ALA A 335 -45.60 -12.01 -3.59
N ARG A 336 -44.74 -11.44 -4.45
CA ARG A 336 -45.12 -10.45 -5.49
C ARG A 336 -45.44 -11.08 -6.84
N THR A 337 -45.00 -12.29 -7.06
CA THR A 337 -45.30 -13.10 -8.27
C THR A 337 -46.53 -13.96 -8.05
#